data_07f6ed88c0a962b5da972c3815cd9565
#
_entry.id   07f6ed88c0a962b5da972c3815cd9565
#
_cell.length_a   1.000
_cell.length_b   1.000
_cell.length_c   1.000
_cell.angle_alpha   90.00
_cell.angle_beta   90.00
_cell.angle_gamma   90.00
#
_symmetry.space_group_name_H-M   'P 1'
#
loop_
_entity.id
_entity.type
_entity.pdbx_description
1 polymer ?
#
loop_
_entity_poly.entity_id
_entity_poly.type
_entity_poly.pdbx_seq_one_letter_code
_entity_poly.pdbx_strand_id
1 'polypeptide(L)'
;MGKMGNSFYKYYQPNKKDLKDECGDCSIRALTKYFGVEWLDIFDGLVKYSRITQFMPNNLTNIQKYLDDKCVPYVKCYNPKARHKTTVLDFAKAHKEGKYIIYCRVGYGTHLVCLDNGVYYDTWDCGDRIVYGYWGGIG
;
A
#
# COMPACT_ATOMS: atom_id res chain seq x y z
N MET A 1 24.24 -10.48 -16.88
CA MET A 1 23.05 -9.89 -16.58
C MET A 1 22.94 -9.61 -15.11
N GLY A 2 22.40 -8.58 -14.82
CA GLY A 2 22.18 -8.29 -13.47
C GLY A 2 21.37 -9.38 -12.80
N LYS A 3 21.18 -9.30 -11.52
CA LYS A 3 20.35 -10.28 -10.88
C LYS A 3 18.96 -10.28 -11.49
N MET A 4 18.38 -11.44 -11.51
CA MET A 4 17.03 -11.59 -12.00
C MET A 4 16.11 -10.67 -11.21
N GLY A 5 15.27 -9.96 -11.90
CA GLY A 5 14.26 -9.17 -11.27
C GLY A 5 13.28 -10.05 -10.52
N ASN A 6 12.70 -9.51 -9.48
CA ASN A 6 11.60 -10.16 -8.78
C ASN A 6 10.32 -9.98 -9.62
N SER A 7 9.79 -11.07 -10.17
CA SER A 7 8.61 -11.01 -11.03
C SER A 7 7.34 -10.61 -10.28
N PHE A 8 7.37 -10.59 -8.94
CA PHE A 8 6.25 -10.16 -8.12
C PHE A 8 6.28 -8.68 -7.80
N TYR A 9 7.33 -7.97 -8.20
CA TYR A 9 7.49 -6.54 -7.98
C TYR A 9 7.54 -5.78 -9.30
N LYS A 10 6.88 -4.62 -9.33
CA LYS A 10 6.97 -3.71 -10.47
C LYS A 10 7.07 -2.28 -9.98
N TYR A 11 8.02 -1.53 -10.55
CA TYR A 11 8.18 -0.12 -10.24
C TYR A 11 6.93 0.65 -10.65
N TYR A 12 6.48 1.56 -9.77
CA TYR A 12 5.28 2.33 -9.98
C TYR A 12 5.40 3.69 -9.30
N GLN A 13 5.33 4.76 -10.09
CA GLN A 13 5.36 6.13 -9.58
C GLN A 13 4.27 6.95 -10.25
N PRO A 14 3.08 7.06 -9.63
CA PRO A 14 1.97 7.83 -10.20
C PRO A 14 2.12 9.34 -10.04
N ASN A 15 2.98 9.80 -9.13
CA ASN A 15 3.26 11.22 -8.96
C ASN A 15 4.31 11.65 -9.97
N LYS A 16 3.88 12.13 -11.12
CA LYS A 16 4.76 12.46 -12.25
C LYS A 16 5.75 13.57 -11.95
N LYS A 17 5.55 14.32 -10.86
CA LYS A 17 6.44 15.41 -10.46
C LYS A 17 7.51 14.96 -9.48
N ASP A 18 7.39 13.77 -8.93
CA ASP A 18 8.37 13.22 -7.99
C ASP A 18 9.41 12.39 -8.75
N LEU A 19 10.32 13.09 -9.43
CA LEU A 19 11.28 12.44 -10.32
C LEU A 19 12.33 11.62 -9.60
N LYS A 20 12.52 11.85 -8.29
CA LYS A 20 13.55 11.17 -7.50
C LYS A 20 12.97 10.24 -6.44
N ASP A 21 11.65 10.02 -6.49
CA ASP A 21 10.96 9.17 -5.50
C ASP A 21 11.20 9.63 -4.05
N GLU A 22 11.20 10.95 -3.83
CA GLU A 22 11.51 11.53 -2.53
C GLU A 22 10.28 11.95 -1.72
N CYS A 23 9.11 12.00 -2.37
CA CYS A 23 7.87 12.36 -1.68
C CYS A 23 7.41 11.18 -0.81
N GLY A 24 7.14 11.43 0.46
CA GLY A 24 6.68 10.40 1.38
C GLY A 24 5.21 10.07 1.19
N ASP A 25 4.82 9.63 0.01
CA ASP A 25 3.42 9.46 -0.39
C ASP A 25 3.01 8.01 -0.65
N CYS A 26 3.66 7.04 0.02
CA CYS A 26 3.39 5.62 -0.20
C CYS A 26 1.91 5.28 -0.11
N SER A 27 1.19 5.88 0.84
CA SER A 27 -0.25 5.64 1.02
C SER A 27 -1.03 6.09 -0.20
N ILE A 28 -0.71 7.28 -0.70
CA ILE A 28 -1.41 7.84 -1.87
C ILE A 28 -1.11 6.99 -3.11
N ARG A 29 0.15 6.57 -3.28
CA ARG A 29 0.51 5.69 -4.39
C ARG A 29 -0.26 4.38 -4.34
N ALA A 30 -0.35 3.77 -3.16
CA ALA A 30 -1.07 2.50 -2.99
C ALA A 30 -2.55 2.65 -3.35
N LEU A 31 -3.20 3.69 -2.86
CA LEU A 31 -4.61 3.94 -3.15
C LEU A 31 -4.83 4.29 -4.62
N THR A 32 -3.92 5.05 -5.22
CA THR A 32 -3.98 5.38 -6.64
C THR A 32 -4.03 4.11 -7.50
N LYS A 33 -3.15 3.16 -7.20
CA LYS A 33 -3.12 1.89 -7.93
C LYS A 33 -4.37 1.06 -7.64
N TYR A 34 -4.76 0.98 -6.37
CA TYR A 34 -5.89 0.15 -5.96
C TYR A 34 -7.19 0.61 -6.64
N PHE A 35 -7.44 1.92 -6.67
CA PHE A 35 -8.67 2.45 -7.25
C PHE A 35 -8.56 2.75 -8.74
N GLY A 36 -7.35 2.70 -9.31
CA GLY A 36 -7.17 2.95 -10.74
C GLY A 36 -7.49 4.39 -11.14
N VAL A 37 -7.11 5.34 -10.30
CA VAL A 37 -7.37 6.77 -10.51
C VAL A 37 -6.05 7.55 -10.53
N GLU A 38 -6.12 8.87 -10.64
CA GLU A 38 -4.93 9.73 -10.63
C GLU A 38 -4.50 10.06 -9.21
N TRP A 39 -3.22 10.40 -9.05
CA TRP A 39 -2.64 10.75 -7.75
C TRP A 39 -3.43 11.88 -7.07
N LEU A 40 -3.80 12.92 -7.82
CA LEU A 40 -4.54 14.05 -7.27
C LEU A 40 -5.95 13.67 -6.82
N ASP A 41 -6.58 12.68 -7.46
CA ASP A 41 -7.91 12.23 -7.04
C ASP A 41 -7.86 11.69 -5.61
N ILE A 42 -6.83 10.91 -5.31
CA ILE A 42 -6.65 10.37 -3.96
C ILE A 42 -6.28 11.48 -2.98
N PHE A 43 -5.32 12.34 -3.36
CA PHE A 43 -4.90 13.44 -2.49
C PHE A 43 -6.10 14.32 -2.12
N ASP A 44 -6.89 14.73 -3.10
CA ASP A 44 -8.07 15.57 -2.86
C ASP A 44 -9.09 14.87 -1.99
N GLY A 45 -9.28 13.57 -2.19
CA GLY A 45 -10.17 12.77 -1.36
C GLY A 45 -9.73 12.72 0.09
N LEU A 46 -8.42 12.62 0.33
CA LEU A 46 -7.86 12.57 1.69
C LEU A 46 -7.88 13.95 2.37
N VAL A 47 -7.74 15.03 1.62
CA VAL A 47 -7.79 16.40 2.15
C VAL A 47 -9.11 16.65 2.87
N LYS A 48 -10.22 16.08 2.39
CA LYS A 48 -11.52 16.20 3.05
C LYS A 48 -11.48 15.71 4.49
N TYR A 49 -10.77 14.62 4.73
CA TYR A 49 -10.63 14.08 6.09
C TYR A 49 -9.68 14.90 6.93
N SER A 50 -8.62 15.45 6.31
CA SER A 50 -7.68 16.35 7.00
C SER A 50 -8.39 17.58 7.55
N ARG A 51 -9.40 18.08 6.86
CA ARG A 51 -10.18 19.24 7.34
C ARG A 51 -10.94 18.93 8.63
N ILE A 52 -11.24 17.67 8.86
CA ILE A 52 -11.94 17.21 10.08
C ILE A 52 -10.94 16.80 11.15
N THR A 53 -9.94 16.02 10.78
CA THR A 53 -9.00 15.44 11.75
C THR A 53 -7.85 16.36 12.11
N GLN A 54 -7.51 17.30 11.22
CA GLN A 54 -6.34 18.16 11.31
C GLN A 54 -5.01 17.38 11.26
N PHE A 55 -5.06 16.14 10.74
CA PHE A 55 -3.88 15.37 10.40
C PHE A 55 -3.52 15.61 8.94
N MET A 56 -2.27 15.33 8.58
CA MET A 56 -1.84 15.41 7.18
C MET A 56 -2.64 14.42 6.32
N PRO A 57 -2.87 14.71 5.03
CA PRO A 57 -3.71 13.86 4.19
C PRO A 57 -3.32 12.39 4.19
N ASN A 58 -2.02 12.08 4.18
CA ASN A 58 -1.52 10.71 4.14
C ASN A 58 -1.43 10.04 5.52
N ASN A 59 -1.97 10.66 6.55
CA ASN A 59 -2.00 10.07 7.88
C ASN A 59 -2.89 8.82 7.87
N LEU A 60 -2.47 7.78 8.58
CA LEU A 60 -3.17 6.49 8.58
C LEU A 60 -4.63 6.62 9.02
N THR A 61 -4.93 7.53 9.95
CA THR A 61 -6.31 7.76 10.38
C THR A 61 -7.18 8.22 9.20
N ASN A 62 -6.67 9.14 8.38
CA ASN A 62 -7.40 9.61 7.20
C ASN A 62 -7.55 8.49 6.15
N ILE A 63 -6.49 7.70 5.96
CA ILE A 63 -6.52 6.57 5.05
C ILE A 63 -7.61 5.58 5.47
N GLN A 64 -7.68 5.27 6.77
CA GLN A 64 -8.68 4.32 7.28
C GLN A 64 -10.11 4.87 7.06
N LYS A 65 -10.33 6.15 7.33
CA LYS A 65 -11.64 6.77 7.11
C LYS A 65 -12.03 6.74 5.64
N TYR A 66 -11.08 7.04 4.76
CA TYR A 66 -11.30 7.00 3.32
C TYR A 66 -11.73 5.59 2.89
N LEU A 67 -11.01 4.58 3.34
CA LEU A 67 -11.29 3.20 2.97
C LEU A 67 -12.58 2.69 3.59
N ASP A 68 -12.89 3.10 4.82
CA ASP A 68 -14.16 2.76 5.46
C ASP A 68 -15.34 3.32 4.65
N ASP A 69 -15.23 4.57 4.20
CA ASP A 69 -16.29 5.20 3.40
C ASP A 69 -16.43 4.54 2.02
N LYS A 70 -15.36 3.94 1.51
CA LYS A 70 -15.39 3.17 0.27
C LYS A 70 -15.79 1.71 0.50
N CYS A 71 -16.11 1.34 1.73
CA CYS A 71 -16.51 -0.02 2.10
C CYS A 71 -15.42 -1.06 1.80
N VAL A 72 -14.15 -0.69 1.96
CA VAL A 72 -13.01 -1.59 1.77
C VAL A 72 -12.61 -2.14 3.14
N PRO A 73 -12.82 -3.42 3.41
CA PRO A 73 -12.58 -3.98 4.75
C PRO A 73 -11.09 -4.15 5.05
N TYR A 74 -10.76 -4.05 6.35
CA TYR A 74 -9.41 -4.29 6.85
C TYR A 74 -9.32 -5.64 7.53
N VAL A 75 -8.24 -6.37 7.28
CA VAL A 75 -7.95 -7.66 7.92
C VAL A 75 -6.58 -7.57 8.58
N LYS A 76 -6.53 -7.85 9.88
CA LYS A 76 -5.27 -7.89 10.63
C LYS A 76 -4.60 -9.25 10.42
N CYS A 77 -3.31 -9.24 10.12
CA CYS A 77 -2.53 -10.45 9.85
C CYS A 77 -1.44 -10.72 10.87
N TYR A 78 -0.84 -9.66 11.43
CA TYR A 78 0.36 -9.80 12.25
C TYR A 78 0.09 -10.55 13.55
N ASN A 79 0.88 -11.59 13.78
CA ASN A 79 0.88 -12.33 15.04
C ASN A 79 2.30 -12.35 15.58
N PRO A 80 2.60 -11.61 16.67
CA PRO A 80 3.96 -11.54 17.20
C PRO A 80 4.46 -12.89 17.72
N LYS A 81 3.56 -13.82 18.01
CA LYS A 81 3.92 -15.15 18.50
C LYS A 81 4.17 -16.17 17.38
N ALA A 82 3.86 -15.83 16.14
CA ALA A 82 4.10 -16.74 15.03
C ALA A 82 5.60 -16.87 14.76
N ARG A 83 6.05 -18.08 14.51
CA ARG A 83 7.44 -18.37 14.17
C ARG A 83 7.82 -17.74 12.85
N HIS A 84 6.96 -17.87 11.85
CA HIS A 84 7.14 -17.31 10.53
C HIS A 84 6.22 -16.11 10.38
N LYS A 85 6.79 -14.97 10.02
CA LYS A 85 6.02 -13.76 9.73
C LYS A 85 5.86 -13.67 8.21
N THR A 86 4.64 -13.42 7.76
CA THR A 86 4.35 -13.27 6.34
C THR A 86 4.96 -11.98 5.81
N THR A 87 5.77 -12.08 4.76
CA THR A 87 6.30 -10.90 4.07
C THR A 87 5.38 -10.48 2.93
N VAL A 88 5.62 -9.28 2.40
CA VAL A 88 4.89 -8.80 1.21
C VAL A 88 5.04 -9.80 0.05
N LEU A 89 6.25 -10.32 -0.16
CA LEU A 89 6.50 -11.32 -1.20
C LEU A 89 5.71 -12.60 -0.96
N ASP A 90 5.69 -13.09 0.28
CA ASP A 90 4.89 -14.28 0.64
C ASP A 90 3.41 -14.04 0.34
N PHE A 91 2.92 -12.86 0.70
CA PHE A 91 1.52 -12.49 0.48
C PHE A 91 1.21 -12.46 -1.01
N ALA A 92 2.11 -11.88 -1.81
CA ALA A 92 1.93 -11.82 -3.26
C ALA A 92 1.87 -13.22 -3.88
N LYS A 93 2.72 -14.14 -3.42
CA LYS A 93 2.72 -15.53 -3.91
C LYS A 93 1.43 -16.25 -3.56
N ALA A 94 0.84 -15.94 -2.41
CA ALA A 94 -0.39 -16.57 -1.94
C ALA A 94 -1.65 -15.92 -2.50
N HIS A 95 -1.58 -14.71 -3.04
CA HIS A 95 -2.74 -13.95 -3.50
C HIS A 95 -2.54 -13.49 -4.94
N LYS A 96 -2.61 -14.44 -5.86
CA LYS A 96 -2.33 -14.18 -7.28
C LYS A 96 -3.46 -13.49 -8.01
N GLU A 97 -4.61 -13.35 -7.38
CA GLU A 97 -5.78 -12.70 -7.96
C GLU A 97 -6.34 -11.67 -7.00
N GLY A 98 -6.93 -10.61 -7.56
CA GLY A 98 -7.56 -9.56 -6.77
C GLY A 98 -6.62 -8.43 -6.41
N LYS A 99 -7.19 -7.41 -5.81
CA LYS A 99 -6.46 -6.21 -5.40
C LYS A 99 -6.47 -6.05 -3.90
N TYR A 100 -5.32 -5.70 -3.34
CA TYR A 100 -5.12 -5.52 -1.91
C TYR A 100 -4.28 -4.28 -1.68
N ILE A 101 -4.54 -3.59 -0.56
CA ILE A 101 -3.62 -2.57 -0.05
C ILE A 101 -2.96 -3.21 1.16
N ILE A 102 -1.66 -3.46 1.08
CA ILE A 102 -0.93 -4.14 2.14
C ILE A 102 -0.32 -3.09 3.08
N TYR A 103 -0.54 -3.29 4.38
CA TYR A 103 0.08 -2.51 5.45
C TYR A 103 1.28 -3.29 5.96
N CYS A 104 2.47 -2.71 5.81
CA CYS A 104 3.70 -3.29 6.34
C CYS A 104 4.48 -2.20 7.10
N ARG A 105 5.61 -2.57 7.66
CA ARG A 105 6.43 -1.63 8.42
C ARG A 105 7.81 -1.46 7.83
N VAL A 106 8.32 -0.24 7.92
CA VAL A 106 9.69 0.11 7.57
C VAL A 106 10.25 0.86 8.77
N GLY A 107 11.14 0.21 9.54
CA GLY A 107 11.63 0.77 10.80
C GLY A 107 10.47 1.01 11.75
N TYR A 108 10.30 2.25 12.20
CA TYR A 108 9.19 2.64 13.06
C TYR A 108 8.01 3.19 12.26
N GLY A 109 8.13 3.27 10.94
CA GLY A 109 7.11 3.87 10.09
C GLY A 109 6.16 2.87 9.49
N THR A 110 5.01 3.37 9.04
CA THR A 110 4.02 2.63 8.30
C THR A 110 4.32 2.74 6.81
N HIS A 111 4.18 1.64 6.09
CA HIS A 111 4.32 1.62 4.64
C HIS A 111 3.13 0.90 4.02
N LEU A 112 2.54 1.49 2.99
CA LEU A 112 1.45 0.89 2.26
C LEU A 112 1.88 0.60 0.83
N VAL A 113 1.44 -0.53 0.30
CA VAL A 113 1.74 -0.93 -1.08
C VAL A 113 0.52 -1.64 -1.66
N CYS A 114 0.25 -1.42 -2.94
CA CYS A 114 -0.85 -2.09 -3.63
C CYS A 114 -0.35 -3.38 -4.27
N LEU A 115 -1.05 -4.48 -3.98
CA LEU A 115 -0.91 -5.74 -4.67
C LEU A 115 -2.06 -5.86 -5.66
N ASP A 116 -1.75 -6.09 -6.92
CA ASP A 116 -2.74 -6.24 -7.99
C ASP A 116 -2.41 -7.50 -8.79
N ASN A 117 -3.26 -8.49 -8.69
CA ASN A 117 -3.11 -9.78 -9.38
C ASN A 117 -1.71 -10.37 -9.19
N GLY A 118 -1.26 -10.42 -7.95
CA GLY A 118 -0.01 -11.07 -7.57
C GLY A 118 1.24 -10.24 -7.77
N VAL A 119 1.10 -8.96 -8.16
CA VAL A 119 2.25 -8.06 -8.34
C VAL A 119 2.09 -6.86 -7.42
N TYR A 120 3.11 -6.57 -6.59
CA TYR A 120 3.09 -5.38 -5.75
C TYR A 120 3.83 -4.23 -6.44
N TYR A 121 3.20 -3.06 -6.42
CA TYR A 121 3.60 -1.87 -7.18
C TYR A 121 4.11 -0.80 -6.23
N ASP A 122 5.38 -0.43 -6.37
CA ASP A 122 6.01 0.51 -5.46
C ASP A 122 7.22 1.17 -6.14
N THR A 123 7.80 2.17 -5.49
CA THR A 123 9.02 2.81 -5.98
C THR A 123 10.28 2.04 -5.57
N TRP A 124 10.13 1.05 -4.69
CA TRP A 124 11.22 0.18 -4.27
C TRP A 124 10.65 -1.20 -3.93
N ASP A 125 11.51 -2.21 -3.94
CA ASP A 125 11.07 -3.58 -3.66
C ASP A 125 10.94 -3.80 -2.16
N CYS A 126 9.71 -3.72 -1.65
CA CYS A 126 9.40 -3.92 -0.24
C CYS A 126 9.02 -5.37 0.10
N GLY A 127 9.37 -6.30 -0.78
CA GLY A 127 8.97 -7.71 -0.65
C GLY A 127 9.40 -8.40 0.63
N ASP A 128 10.47 -7.95 1.27
CA ASP A 128 10.98 -8.54 2.51
C ASP A 128 10.34 -7.95 3.78
N ARG A 129 9.42 -7.00 3.64
CA ARG A 129 8.78 -6.37 4.80
C ARG A 129 7.63 -7.22 5.32
N ILE A 130 7.45 -7.18 6.64
CA ILE A 130 6.42 -7.98 7.32
C ILE A 130 5.05 -7.34 7.13
N VAL A 131 4.07 -8.15 6.72
CA VAL A 131 2.68 -7.72 6.56
C VAL A 131 2.02 -7.65 7.93
N TYR A 132 1.46 -6.50 8.27
CA TYR A 132 0.71 -6.31 9.52
C TYR A 132 -0.79 -6.46 9.28
N GLY A 133 -1.25 -6.13 8.10
CA GLY A 133 -2.65 -6.27 7.73
C GLY A 133 -2.85 -5.85 6.28
N TYR A 134 -4.09 -5.88 5.83
CA TYR A 134 -4.40 -5.46 4.46
C TYR A 134 -5.85 -5.02 4.37
N TRP A 135 -6.13 -4.22 3.34
CA TRP A 135 -7.49 -3.87 2.94
C TRP A 135 -7.78 -4.50 1.59
N GLY A 136 -9.05 -4.83 1.35
CA GLY A 136 -9.47 -5.31 0.04
C GLY A 136 -9.56 -6.81 -0.04
N GLY A 137 -9.28 -7.35 -1.23
CA GLY A 137 -9.33 -8.78 -1.48
C GLY A 137 -10.72 -9.32 -1.76
N ILE A 138 -11.72 -8.45 -1.81
CA ILE A 138 -13.06 -8.85 -2.22
C ILE A 138 -13.14 -8.71 -3.74
N GLY A 139 -13.50 -9.78 -4.36
CA GLY A 139 -13.47 -9.95 -5.80
C GLY A 139 -14.18 -8.91 -6.62
#